data_f33b264db14c74c6c634c92da6f87139
#
_entry.id   f33b264db14c74c6c634c92da6f87139
#
_cell.length_a   1.000
_cell.length_b   1.000
_cell.length_c   1.000
_cell.angle_alpha   90.00
_cell.angle_beta   90.00
_cell.angle_gamma   90.00
#
_symmetry.space_group_name_H-M   'P 1'
#
loop_
_entity.id
_entity.type
_entity.pdbx_description
1 polymer ?
#
loop_
_entity_poly.entity_id
_entity_poly.type
_entity_poly.pdbx_seq_one_letter_code
_entity_poly.pdbx_strand_id
1 'polypeptide(L)'
;MTTAWIVLATIAFYFLLLFIISWITGRKADNAGFFTGNRKSPWYMVAIAMIGASISGVTFISVPGAVYAGSYSYMQMVLGFFVGSLIVALVLIPMFYKMNLVSIYGYLENRFGAGSYKTGAWFFFVSKMLGASVRFFVVCVVLHTLVFEPLGMPFEVNVVLTVALIWLYSFQGGVKSLIWTDSLKTFCLVISVVCCIVYIAKSLNLGIGELPSAIAADHTSRIFFFDDPNDGKYFWKQFIAGIFMVIATTGLDQDLMQRTLSCKNYRESQKNMIVSSGIQIFIIGLFLVLGTLLYMYSGDNLPMKDGKPVGDAVFGNVAWSDGFPIFIGVMFIIGLIAAAYSAAGSALTALTTSFTVDILQADKHGDDARLTRTRKMVHVGMSVCMVAVIIVFYYLNNDSAINAVYSLAAYTYGPILGMFIFGLACRRKVRDRLVPVVCVVSPLICFVLQQNSEQWFGGYQISFELLIINALVTVLGLCMLIKKD
;
A
#
# COMPACT_ATOMS: atom_id res chain seq x y z
N MET A 1 23.81 17.53 -14.61
CA MET A 1 22.94 17.62 -15.82
C MET A 1 22.83 16.27 -16.55
N THR A 2 23.90 15.54 -16.83
CA THR A 2 23.87 14.24 -17.54
C THR A 2 22.98 13.19 -16.83
N THR A 3 23.07 13.08 -15.53
CA THR A 3 22.29 12.15 -14.70
C THR A 3 20.79 12.42 -14.80
N ALA A 4 20.36 13.69 -14.68
CA ALA A 4 18.95 14.06 -14.77
C ALA A 4 18.35 13.71 -16.13
N TRP A 5 19.09 13.89 -17.23
CA TRP A 5 18.64 13.51 -18.57
C TRP A 5 18.52 11.99 -18.77
N ILE A 6 19.44 11.21 -18.18
CA ILE A 6 19.36 9.73 -18.21
C ILE A 6 18.12 9.27 -17.44
N VAL A 7 17.88 9.82 -16.26
CA VAL A 7 16.70 9.51 -15.46
C VAL A 7 15.43 9.88 -16.21
N LEU A 8 15.35 11.08 -16.81
CA LEU A 8 14.20 11.51 -17.62
C LEU A 8 13.95 10.57 -18.81
N ALA A 9 15.00 10.21 -19.55
CA ALA A 9 14.88 9.28 -20.67
C ALA A 9 14.37 7.89 -20.21
N THR A 10 14.85 7.41 -19.07
CA THR A 10 14.40 6.16 -18.47
C THR A 10 12.92 6.24 -18.09
N ILE A 11 12.50 7.33 -17.44
CA ILE A 11 11.11 7.59 -17.09
C ILE A 11 10.23 7.62 -18.35
N ALA A 12 10.64 8.41 -19.35
CA ALA A 12 9.88 8.55 -20.59
C ALA A 12 9.71 7.21 -21.34
N PHE A 13 10.77 6.41 -21.45
CA PHE A 13 10.72 5.08 -22.06
C PHE A 13 9.80 4.14 -21.28
N TYR A 14 9.92 4.13 -19.97
CA TYR A 14 9.08 3.31 -19.08
C TYR A 14 7.60 3.66 -19.22
N PHE A 15 7.26 4.95 -19.21
CA PHE A 15 5.88 5.38 -19.41
C PHE A 15 5.36 5.07 -20.82
N LEU A 16 6.19 5.18 -21.84
CA LEU A 16 5.80 4.79 -23.20
C LEU A 16 5.34 3.33 -23.24
N LEU A 17 6.07 2.43 -22.57
CA LEU A 17 5.68 1.03 -22.46
C LEU A 17 4.34 0.86 -21.71
N LEU A 18 4.16 1.58 -20.60
CA LEU A 18 2.91 1.55 -19.84
C LEU A 18 1.72 2.05 -20.66
N PHE A 19 1.89 3.13 -21.43
CA PHE A 19 0.86 3.65 -22.31
C PHE A 19 0.48 2.68 -23.41
N ILE A 20 1.46 2.04 -24.05
CA ILE A 20 1.21 1.02 -25.08
C ILE A 20 0.38 -0.12 -24.49
N ILE A 21 0.78 -0.68 -23.35
CA ILE A 21 0.05 -1.78 -22.70
C ILE A 21 -1.35 -1.32 -22.27
N SER A 22 -1.47 -0.15 -21.65
CA SER A 22 -2.76 0.39 -21.22
C SER A 22 -3.68 0.65 -22.40
N TRP A 23 -3.18 1.17 -23.50
CA TRP A 23 -3.96 1.39 -24.71
C TRP A 23 -4.46 0.09 -25.35
N ILE A 24 -3.58 -0.93 -25.47
CA ILE A 24 -3.95 -2.23 -26.02
C ILE A 24 -5.02 -2.90 -25.16
N THR A 25 -4.84 -2.90 -23.84
CA THR A 25 -5.70 -3.63 -22.89
C THR A 25 -6.98 -2.85 -22.52
N GLY A 26 -6.90 -1.51 -22.50
CA GLY A 26 -7.99 -0.62 -22.13
C GLY A 26 -8.90 -0.15 -23.26
N ARG A 27 -8.49 -0.28 -24.52
CA ARG A 27 -9.14 0.28 -25.71
C ARG A 27 -10.62 -0.09 -25.88
N LYS A 28 -11.06 -1.24 -25.35
CA LYS A 28 -12.44 -1.73 -25.38
C LYS A 28 -13.00 -1.94 -23.96
N ALA A 29 -12.55 -1.20 -22.98
CA ALA A 29 -13.06 -1.33 -21.63
C ALA A 29 -14.34 -0.53 -21.47
N ASP A 30 -15.41 -1.24 -21.11
CA ASP A 30 -16.69 -0.71 -20.66
C ASP A 30 -16.66 -0.38 -19.15
N ASN A 31 -17.78 0.03 -18.56
CA ASN A 31 -17.87 0.28 -17.11
C ASN A 31 -17.59 -0.99 -16.29
N ALA A 32 -18.06 -2.16 -16.73
CA ALA A 32 -17.77 -3.43 -16.06
C ALA A 32 -16.28 -3.78 -16.13
N GLY A 33 -15.62 -3.52 -17.26
CA GLY A 33 -14.18 -3.66 -17.41
C GLY A 33 -13.39 -2.72 -16.50
N PHE A 34 -13.87 -1.49 -16.33
CA PHE A 34 -13.24 -0.50 -15.44
C PHE A 34 -13.36 -0.91 -13.96
N PHE A 35 -14.57 -1.28 -13.51
CA PHE A 35 -14.85 -1.55 -12.10
C PHE A 35 -14.43 -2.95 -11.65
N THR A 36 -14.62 -3.98 -12.47
CA THR A 36 -14.45 -5.39 -12.06
C THR A 36 -13.59 -6.22 -13.02
N GLY A 37 -12.93 -5.60 -14.02
CA GLY A 37 -12.18 -6.35 -15.03
C GLY A 37 -13.03 -7.37 -15.81
N ASN A 38 -14.34 -7.17 -15.88
CA ASN A 38 -15.33 -8.10 -16.45
C ASN A 38 -15.34 -9.50 -15.78
N ARG A 39 -14.68 -9.69 -14.63
CA ARG A 39 -14.49 -10.98 -13.94
C ARG A 39 -13.94 -12.07 -14.87
N LYS A 40 -12.97 -11.71 -15.71
CA LYS A 40 -12.33 -12.61 -16.68
C LYS A 40 -10.80 -12.65 -16.57
N SER A 41 -10.24 -12.00 -15.56
CA SER A 41 -8.80 -11.91 -15.36
C SER A 41 -8.21 -13.26 -14.96
N PRO A 42 -7.10 -13.72 -15.58
CA PRO A 42 -6.41 -14.92 -15.15
C PRO A 42 -5.82 -14.75 -13.75
N TRP A 43 -6.04 -15.71 -12.86
CA TRP A 43 -5.63 -15.62 -11.46
C TRP A 43 -4.13 -15.36 -11.26
N TYR A 44 -3.28 -15.94 -12.09
CA TYR A 44 -1.83 -15.77 -12.01
C TYR A 44 -1.38 -14.35 -12.40
N MET A 45 -2.04 -13.74 -13.38
CA MET A 45 -1.78 -12.32 -13.71
C MET A 45 -2.24 -11.39 -12.59
N VAL A 46 -3.40 -11.71 -11.99
CA VAL A 46 -3.87 -10.95 -10.83
C VAL A 46 -2.91 -11.12 -9.64
N ALA A 47 -2.37 -12.34 -9.41
CA ALA A 47 -1.40 -12.58 -8.35
C ALA A 47 -0.12 -11.74 -8.52
N ILE A 48 0.43 -11.69 -9.74
CA ILE A 48 1.60 -10.86 -10.04
C ILE A 48 1.26 -9.36 -9.85
N ALA A 49 0.11 -8.91 -10.35
CA ALA A 49 -0.34 -7.53 -10.20
C ALA A 49 -0.59 -7.16 -8.73
N MET A 50 -1.11 -8.08 -7.92
CA MET A 50 -1.33 -7.89 -6.48
C MET A 50 -0.03 -7.66 -5.72
N ILE A 51 1.04 -8.40 -6.07
CA ILE A 51 2.37 -8.19 -5.49
C ILE A 51 2.84 -6.76 -5.76
N GLY A 52 2.78 -6.30 -7.01
CA GLY A 52 3.19 -4.93 -7.36
C GLY A 52 2.32 -3.85 -6.73
N ALA A 53 1.04 -4.12 -6.49
CA ALA A 53 0.14 -3.18 -5.82
C ALA A 53 0.35 -3.11 -4.31
N SER A 54 0.75 -4.22 -3.67
CA SER A 54 1.05 -4.27 -2.24
C SER A 54 2.42 -3.71 -1.90
N ILE A 55 3.39 -3.81 -2.82
CA ILE A 55 4.74 -3.24 -2.68
C ILE A 55 4.71 -1.82 -3.25
N SER A 56 4.73 -0.84 -2.36
CA SER A 56 4.74 0.58 -2.74
C SER A 56 6.16 1.16 -2.83
N GLY A 57 6.29 2.40 -3.31
CA GLY A 57 7.56 3.14 -3.27
C GLY A 57 8.13 3.28 -1.86
N VAL A 58 7.28 3.36 -0.83
CA VAL A 58 7.70 3.32 0.58
C VAL A 58 8.37 1.98 0.89
N THR A 59 7.78 0.84 0.48
CA THR A 59 8.39 -0.48 0.68
C THR A 59 9.76 -0.56 0.01
N PHE A 60 9.87 -0.02 -1.20
CA PHE A 60 11.11 -0.06 -2.00
C PHE A 60 12.28 0.69 -1.33
N ILE A 61 11.99 1.80 -0.68
CA ILE A 61 13.00 2.67 -0.03
C ILE A 61 13.15 2.34 1.44
N SER A 62 12.04 2.31 2.17
CA SER A 62 12.07 2.33 3.63
C SER A 62 12.25 0.94 4.25
N VAL A 63 11.87 -0.16 3.56
CA VAL A 63 12.14 -1.50 4.10
C VAL A 63 13.64 -1.80 4.16
N PRO A 64 14.43 -1.59 3.09
CA PRO A 64 15.88 -1.68 3.21
C PRO A 64 16.46 -0.66 4.20
N GLY A 65 15.96 0.57 4.20
CA GLY A 65 16.40 1.62 5.09
C GLY A 65 16.17 1.36 6.58
N ALA A 66 15.10 0.64 6.92
CA ALA A 66 14.77 0.30 8.30
C ALA A 66 15.63 -0.82 8.91
N VAL A 67 16.41 -1.55 8.10
CA VAL A 67 17.20 -2.71 8.56
C VAL A 67 18.21 -2.33 9.64
N TYR A 68 18.85 -1.17 9.55
CA TYR A 68 19.82 -0.71 10.56
C TYR A 68 19.22 -0.64 11.96
N ALA A 69 18.05 -0.01 12.11
CA ALA A 69 17.42 0.19 13.42
C ALA A 69 16.55 -1.00 13.83
N GLY A 70 15.94 -1.67 12.85
CA GLY A 70 14.90 -2.69 13.05
C GLY A 70 15.40 -4.12 12.89
N SER A 71 16.60 -4.35 12.36
CA SER A 71 17.02 -5.67 11.89
C SER A 71 15.98 -6.25 10.92
N TYR A 72 15.81 -7.56 10.86
CA TYR A 72 14.79 -8.21 10.05
C TYR A 72 13.46 -8.38 10.78
N SER A 73 13.19 -7.60 11.84
CA SER A 73 11.94 -7.71 12.62
C SER A 73 10.68 -7.53 11.78
N TYR A 74 10.73 -6.72 10.70
CA TYR A 74 9.60 -6.55 9.78
C TYR A 74 9.11 -7.87 9.16
N MET A 75 9.99 -8.87 9.01
CA MET A 75 9.60 -10.20 8.53
C MET A 75 8.56 -10.87 9.44
N GLN A 76 8.59 -10.62 10.74
CA GLN A 76 7.60 -11.13 11.69
C GLN A 76 6.18 -10.64 11.34
N MET A 77 6.07 -9.35 10.99
CA MET A 77 4.80 -8.77 10.53
C MET A 77 4.36 -9.36 9.18
N VAL A 78 5.31 -9.60 8.26
CA VAL A 78 5.02 -10.19 6.94
C VAL A 78 4.54 -11.65 7.06
N LEU A 79 5.06 -12.41 8.03
CA LEU A 79 4.51 -13.73 8.37
C LEU A 79 3.07 -13.61 8.88
N GLY A 80 2.77 -12.60 9.67
CA GLY A 80 1.39 -12.25 10.06
C GLY A 80 0.52 -11.91 8.84
N PHE A 81 1.04 -11.16 7.86
CA PHE A 81 0.33 -10.86 6.61
C PHE A 81 -0.08 -12.13 5.87
N PHE A 82 0.78 -13.14 5.82
CA PHE A 82 0.44 -14.41 5.18
C PHE A 82 -0.74 -15.10 5.86
N VAL A 83 -0.72 -15.19 7.19
CA VAL A 83 -1.82 -15.79 7.96
C VAL A 83 -3.12 -14.98 7.80
N GLY A 84 -3.05 -13.66 7.87
CA GLY A 84 -4.21 -12.80 7.62
C GLY A 84 -4.76 -12.95 6.19
N SER A 85 -3.89 -13.13 5.19
CA SER A 85 -4.29 -13.40 3.81
C SER A 85 -5.02 -14.73 3.65
N LEU A 86 -4.66 -15.77 4.44
CA LEU A 86 -5.43 -17.02 4.50
C LEU A 86 -6.84 -16.78 5.03
N ILE A 87 -6.99 -15.95 6.08
CA ILE A 87 -8.31 -15.58 6.61
C ILE A 87 -9.13 -14.83 5.55
N VAL A 88 -8.54 -13.86 4.87
CA VAL A 88 -9.20 -13.13 3.76
C VAL A 88 -9.63 -14.11 2.66
N ALA A 89 -8.75 -15.02 2.25
CA ALA A 89 -9.01 -16.00 1.21
C ALA A 89 -10.15 -16.95 1.56
N LEU A 90 -10.20 -17.42 2.81
CA LEU A 90 -11.15 -18.46 3.22
C LEU A 90 -12.50 -17.89 3.70
N VAL A 91 -12.52 -16.67 4.22
CA VAL A 91 -13.73 -16.07 4.83
C VAL A 91 -14.31 -14.96 3.94
N LEU A 92 -13.52 -13.92 3.62
CA LEU A 92 -14.04 -12.72 2.97
C LEU A 92 -14.31 -12.94 1.47
N ILE A 93 -13.40 -13.56 0.73
CA ILE A 93 -13.54 -13.77 -0.71
C ILE A 93 -14.80 -14.58 -1.04
N PRO A 94 -15.07 -15.76 -0.43
CA PRO A 94 -16.30 -16.49 -0.70
C PRO A 94 -17.56 -15.70 -0.38
N MET A 95 -17.55 -14.92 0.71
CA MET A 95 -18.67 -14.05 1.09
C MET A 95 -18.96 -12.99 0.02
N PHE A 96 -17.95 -12.27 -0.46
CA PHE A 96 -18.11 -11.24 -1.48
C PHE A 96 -18.60 -11.80 -2.81
N TYR A 97 -18.12 -12.97 -3.22
CA TYR A 97 -18.62 -13.65 -4.42
C TYR A 97 -20.08 -14.08 -4.28
N LYS A 98 -20.46 -14.65 -3.12
CA LYS A 98 -21.84 -15.05 -2.85
C LYS A 98 -22.82 -13.88 -2.92
N MET A 99 -22.39 -12.70 -2.49
CA MET A 99 -23.19 -11.48 -2.50
C MET A 99 -23.12 -10.72 -3.83
N ASN A 100 -22.30 -11.18 -4.78
CA ASN A 100 -22.07 -10.55 -6.10
C ASN A 100 -21.72 -9.06 -6.04
N LEU A 101 -20.92 -8.65 -5.08
CA LEU A 101 -20.63 -7.25 -4.82
C LEU A 101 -19.70 -6.66 -5.89
N VAL A 102 -19.94 -5.40 -6.25
CA VAL A 102 -19.04 -4.52 -7.01
C VAL A 102 -18.13 -3.78 -6.03
N SER A 103 -18.70 -3.25 -4.96
CA SER A 103 -17.99 -2.68 -3.83
C SER A 103 -18.16 -3.56 -2.59
N ILE A 104 -17.04 -3.81 -1.89
CA ILE A 104 -17.05 -4.61 -0.66
C ILE A 104 -17.91 -3.98 0.45
N TYR A 105 -18.08 -2.66 0.42
CA TYR A 105 -18.91 -1.94 1.41
C TYR A 105 -20.39 -2.20 1.26
N GLY A 106 -20.86 -2.73 0.13
CA GLY A 106 -22.22 -3.26 -0.03
C GLY A 106 -22.59 -4.35 0.99
N TYR A 107 -21.59 -5.03 1.59
CA TYR A 107 -21.83 -5.90 2.74
C TYR A 107 -22.42 -5.15 3.92
N LEU A 108 -21.89 -3.94 4.22
CA LEU A 108 -22.36 -3.13 5.36
C LEU A 108 -23.80 -2.64 5.12
N GLU A 109 -24.17 -2.31 3.86
CA GLU A 109 -25.54 -1.95 3.48
C GLU A 109 -26.52 -3.07 3.81
N ASN A 110 -26.21 -4.28 3.35
CA ASN A 110 -27.04 -5.46 3.56
C ASN A 110 -27.12 -5.89 5.04
N ARG A 111 -26.05 -5.65 5.81
CA ARG A 111 -25.93 -6.12 7.20
C ARG A 111 -26.52 -5.12 8.21
N PHE A 112 -26.29 -3.85 8.03
CA PHE A 112 -26.62 -2.79 8.98
C PHE A 112 -27.58 -1.76 8.41
N GLY A 113 -27.30 -1.22 7.22
CA GLY A 113 -28.07 -0.21 6.54
C GLY A 113 -27.21 0.83 5.81
N ALA A 114 -27.89 1.84 5.25
CA ALA A 114 -27.27 2.87 4.43
C ALA A 114 -26.28 3.76 5.21
N GLY A 115 -26.48 3.97 6.51
CA GLY A 115 -25.60 4.75 7.36
C GLY A 115 -24.22 4.09 7.49
N SER A 116 -24.19 2.81 7.83
CA SER A 116 -22.96 2.02 7.94
C SER A 116 -22.25 1.88 6.58
N TYR A 117 -23.02 1.68 5.50
CA TYR A 117 -22.47 1.61 4.14
C TYR A 117 -21.70 2.88 3.77
N LYS A 118 -22.35 4.03 3.89
CA LYS A 118 -21.71 5.32 3.59
C LYS A 118 -20.52 5.60 4.51
N THR A 119 -20.62 5.22 5.79
CA THR A 119 -19.52 5.38 6.73
C THR A 119 -18.29 4.57 6.30
N GLY A 120 -18.47 3.29 5.98
CA GLY A 120 -17.36 2.45 5.48
C GLY A 120 -16.73 3.02 4.21
N ALA A 121 -17.55 3.48 3.25
CA ALA A 121 -17.07 4.09 2.01
C ALA A 121 -16.29 5.39 2.27
N TRP A 122 -16.74 6.27 3.17
CA TRP A 122 -16.04 7.50 3.51
C TRP A 122 -14.73 7.24 4.27
N PHE A 123 -14.72 6.31 5.23
CA PHE A 123 -13.49 5.92 5.91
C PHE A 123 -12.46 5.34 4.96
N PHE A 124 -12.89 4.47 4.03
CA PHE A 124 -12.02 4.00 2.96
C PHE A 124 -11.49 5.14 2.10
N PHE A 125 -12.38 6.04 1.66
CA PHE A 125 -12.02 7.16 0.82
C PHE A 125 -10.92 8.01 1.46
N VAL A 126 -11.11 8.43 2.70
CA VAL A 126 -10.15 9.24 3.46
C VAL A 126 -8.84 8.45 3.66
N SER A 127 -8.95 7.22 4.13
CA SER A 127 -7.79 6.34 4.36
C SER A 127 -6.97 6.13 3.09
N LYS A 128 -7.66 5.79 1.99
CA LYS A 128 -6.99 5.49 0.73
C LYS A 128 -6.37 6.73 0.10
N MET A 129 -7.07 7.87 0.13
CA MET A 129 -6.56 9.14 -0.38
C MET A 129 -5.29 9.55 0.38
N LEU A 130 -5.34 9.60 1.70
CA LEU A 130 -4.20 9.99 2.52
C LEU A 130 -3.06 8.96 2.42
N GLY A 131 -3.36 7.67 2.57
CA GLY A 131 -2.35 6.61 2.51
C GLY A 131 -1.67 6.47 1.15
N ALA A 132 -2.39 6.64 0.05
CA ALA A 132 -1.80 6.63 -1.29
C ALA A 132 -0.95 7.88 -1.53
N SER A 133 -1.42 9.06 -1.07
CA SER A 133 -0.69 10.33 -1.20
C SER A 133 0.62 10.31 -0.43
N VAL A 134 0.65 9.78 0.82
CA VAL A 134 1.89 9.64 1.61
C VAL A 134 2.88 8.71 0.90
N ARG A 135 2.41 7.56 0.40
CA ARG A 135 3.27 6.62 -0.31
C ARG A 135 3.86 7.22 -1.58
N PHE A 136 3.08 8.03 -2.28
CA PHE A 136 3.52 8.66 -3.50
C PHE A 136 4.40 9.89 -3.25
N PHE A 137 4.17 10.61 -2.15
CA PHE A 137 5.00 11.72 -1.68
C PHE A 137 6.48 11.33 -1.58
N VAL A 138 6.79 10.16 -0.95
CA VAL A 138 8.19 9.68 -0.84
C VAL A 138 8.87 9.60 -2.20
N VAL A 139 8.16 9.12 -3.21
CA VAL A 139 8.69 8.99 -4.56
C VAL A 139 8.82 10.37 -5.23
N CYS A 140 7.87 11.26 -5.02
CA CYS A 140 7.98 12.64 -5.52
C CYS A 140 9.19 13.35 -4.92
N VAL A 141 9.53 13.13 -3.63
CA VAL A 141 10.73 13.69 -3.00
C VAL A 141 12.00 13.18 -3.70
N VAL A 142 12.12 11.86 -3.91
CA VAL A 142 13.29 11.27 -4.58
C VAL A 142 13.42 11.77 -6.02
N LEU A 143 12.32 11.82 -6.78
CA LEU A 143 12.32 12.34 -8.15
C LEU A 143 12.65 13.84 -8.17
N HIS A 144 12.19 14.58 -7.18
CA HIS A 144 12.51 16.01 -7.08
C HIS A 144 14.01 16.20 -6.93
N THR A 145 14.63 15.56 -5.94
CA THR A 145 16.07 15.67 -5.67
C THR A 145 16.93 15.21 -6.86
N LEU A 146 16.54 14.12 -7.55
CA LEU A 146 17.35 13.56 -8.63
C LEU A 146 17.15 14.23 -10.00
N VAL A 147 15.95 14.80 -10.24
CA VAL A 147 15.57 15.26 -11.59
C VAL A 147 15.12 16.72 -11.59
N PHE A 148 14.13 17.07 -10.80
CA PHE A 148 13.45 18.37 -10.94
C PHE A 148 14.23 19.51 -10.31
N GLU A 149 14.84 19.31 -9.16
CA GLU A 149 15.68 20.29 -8.48
C GLU A 149 16.93 20.65 -9.30
N PRO A 150 17.70 19.70 -9.88
CA PRO A 150 18.80 19.99 -10.78
C PRO A 150 18.40 20.75 -12.07
N LEU A 151 17.12 20.66 -12.45
CA LEU A 151 16.53 21.39 -13.58
C LEU A 151 15.91 22.74 -13.19
N GLY A 152 16.00 23.13 -11.90
CA GLY A 152 15.41 24.37 -11.39
C GLY A 152 13.88 24.37 -11.32
N MET A 153 13.24 23.19 -11.33
CA MET A 153 11.78 23.08 -11.29
C MET A 153 11.28 22.92 -9.84
N PRO A 154 10.20 23.62 -9.44
CA PRO A 154 9.64 23.49 -8.11
C PRO A 154 8.98 22.13 -7.87
N PHE A 155 8.83 21.73 -6.58
CA PHE A 155 8.25 20.44 -6.19
C PHE A 155 6.83 20.23 -6.72
N GLU A 156 6.03 21.27 -6.75
CA GLU A 156 4.64 21.24 -7.22
C GLU A 156 4.54 20.79 -8.69
N VAL A 157 5.47 21.25 -9.53
CA VAL A 157 5.53 20.85 -10.96
C VAL A 157 5.81 19.35 -11.08
N ASN A 158 6.75 18.81 -10.28
CA ASN A 158 7.00 17.39 -10.22
C ASN A 158 5.73 16.62 -9.85
N VAL A 159 5.03 17.02 -8.78
CA VAL A 159 3.81 16.35 -8.32
C VAL A 159 2.72 16.36 -9.39
N VAL A 160 2.47 17.52 -10.00
CA VAL A 160 1.46 17.65 -11.06
C VAL A 160 1.79 16.77 -12.26
N LEU A 161 3.03 16.79 -12.75
CA LEU A 161 3.45 15.99 -13.90
C LEU A 161 3.35 14.49 -13.62
N THR A 162 3.83 14.05 -12.46
CA THR A 162 3.84 12.63 -12.10
C THR A 162 2.42 12.08 -11.87
N VAL A 163 1.52 12.83 -11.22
CA VAL A 163 0.11 12.44 -11.08
C VAL A 163 -0.63 12.49 -12.41
N ALA A 164 -0.34 13.47 -13.28
CA ALA A 164 -0.93 13.54 -14.62
C ALA A 164 -0.56 12.31 -15.47
N LEU A 165 0.68 11.82 -15.38
CA LEU A 165 1.10 10.57 -16.03
C LEU A 165 0.32 9.36 -15.52
N ILE A 166 0.05 9.26 -14.20
CA ILE A 166 -0.78 8.20 -13.63
C ILE A 166 -2.20 8.26 -14.19
N TRP A 167 -2.80 9.45 -14.13
CA TRP A 167 -4.13 9.68 -14.65
C TRP A 167 -4.24 9.25 -16.12
N LEU A 168 -3.26 9.60 -16.93
CA LEU A 168 -3.29 9.37 -18.37
C LEU A 168 -3.32 7.87 -18.73
N TYR A 169 -2.53 6.99 -18.04
CA TYR A 169 -2.58 5.57 -18.35
C TYR A 169 -3.72 4.82 -17.66
N SER A 170 -4.29 5.34 -16.56
CA SER A 170 -5.37 4.67 -15.82
C SER A 170 -6.78 5.07 -16.27
N PHE A 171 -6.89 6.20 -16.98
CA PHE A 171 -8.15 6.87 -17.34
C PHE A 171 -9.18 6.00 -18.08
N GLN A 172 -8.75 5.14 -19.01
CA GLN A 172 -9.67 4.34 -19.84
C GLN A 172 -9.92 2.95 -19.30
N GLY A 173 -8.86 2.23 -18.94
CA GLY A 173 -8.92 0.79 -18.73
C GLY A 173 -9.28 0.35 -17.32
N GLY A 174 -9.09 1.19 -16.31
CA GLY A 174 -9.33 0.84 -14.92
C GLY A 174 -8.67 -0.50 -14.53
N VAL A 175 -9.38 -1.33 -13.77
CA VAL A 175 -8.88 -2.63 -13.30
C VAL A 175 -8.39 -3.53 -14.43
N LYS A 176 -9.08 -3.54 -15.58
CA LYS A 176 -8.72 -4.40 -16.71
C LYS A 176 -7.32 -4.11 -17.24
N SER A 177 -6.93 -2.84 -17.39
CA SER A 177 -5.59 -2.47 -17.85
C SER A 177 -4.56 -2.51 -16.72
N LEU A 178 -4.95 -2.18 -15.49
CA LEU A 178 -4.05 -2.18 -14.34
C LEU A 178 -3.43 -3.55 -14.06
N ILE A 179 -4.19 -4.64 -14.22
CA ILE A 179 -3.66 -6.00 -14.02
C ILE A 179 -2.45 -6.26 -14.92
N TRP A 180 -2.49 -5.85 -16.18
CA TRP A 180 -1.40 -6.05 -17.13
C TRP A 180 -0.23 -5.08 -16.90
N THR A 181 -0.53 -3.80 -16.69
CA THR A 181 0.51 -2.80 -16.42
C THR A 181 1.23 -3.09 -15.10
N ASP A 182 0.49 -3.50 -14.06
CA ASP A 182 1.08 -3.80 -12.76
C ASP A 182 1.89 -5.09 -12.76
N SER A 183 1.52 -6.07 -13.59
CA SER A 183 2.37 -7.25 -13.79
C SER A 183 3.73 -6.86 -14.38
N LEU A 184 3.78 -5.99 -15.40
CA LEU A 184 5.05 -5.47 -15.91
C LEU A 184 5.84 -4.73 -14.83
N LYS A 185 5.16 -3.87 -14.06
CA LYS A 185 5.77 -3.11 -12.96
C LYS A 185 6.38 -4.05 -11.91
N THR A 186 5.69 -5.14 -11.56
CA THR A 186 6.19 -6.14 -10.62
C THR A 186 7.47 -6.79 -11.13
N PHE A 187 7.53 -7.17 -12.40
CA PHE A 187 8.76 -7.71 -13.00
C PHE A 187 9.91 -6.69 -12.95
N CYS A 188 9.67 -5.45 -13.36
CA CYS A 188 10.67 -4.39 -13.32
C CYS A 188 11.20 -4.17 -11.90
N LEU A 189 10.30 -4.14 -10.91
CA LEU A 189 10.65 -3.99 -9.50
C LEU A 189 11.55 -5.12 -9.01
N VAL A 190 11.16 -6.38 -9.23
CA VAL A 190 11.94 -7.55 -8.75
C VAL A 190 13.30 -7.62 -9.42
N ILE A 191 13.35 -7.43 -10.75
CA ILE A 191 14.61 -7.42 -11.51
C ILE A 191 15.52 -6.30 -10.97
N SER A 192 14.98 -5.11 -10.72
CA SER A 192 15.73 -3.97 -10.17
C SER A 192 16.38 -4.32 -8.84
N VAL A 193 15.62 -4.89 -7.89
CA VAL A 193 16.14 -5.29 -6.57
C VAL A 193 17.22 -6.35 -6.70
N VAL A 194 17.00 -7.38 -7.51
CA VAL A 194 17.98 -8.46 -7.73
C VAL A 194 19.26 -7.91 -8.36
N CYS A 195 19.17 -7.04 -9.37
CA CYS A 195 20.34 -6.42 -9.98
C CYS A 195 21.15 -5.60 -8.98
N CYS A 196 20.45 -4.81 -8.11
CA CYS A 196 21.12 -4.04 -7.06
C CYS A 196 21.81 -4.96 -6.05
N ILE A 197 21.15 -6.03 -5.58
CA ILE A 197 21.75 -7.01 -4.66
C ILE A 197 23.02 -7.61 -5.24
N VAL A 198 22.93 -8.14 -6.48
CA VAL A 198 24.06 -8.81 -7.13
C VAL A 198 25.25 -7.86 -7.33
N TYR A 199 24.97 -6.61 -7.72
CA TYR A 199 26.02 -5.64 -7.95
C TYR A 199 26.67 -5.17 -6.64
N ILE A 200 25.88 -4.86 -5.59
CA ILE A 200 26.41 -4.43 -4.29
C ILE A 200 27.23 -5.55 -3.65
N ALA A 201 26.73 -6.80 -3.69
CA ALA A 201 27.47 -7.97 -3.22
C ALA A 201 28.82 -8.11 -3.92
N LYS A 202 28.84 -7.96 -5.26
CA LYS A 202 30.07 -7.97 -6.04
C LYS A 202 31.04 -6.84 -5.65
N SER A 203 30.53 -5.65 -5.38
CA SER A 203 31.35 -4.50 -4.94
C SER A 203 31.95 -4.70 -3.54
N LEU A 204 31.30 -5.53 -2.71
CA LEU A 204 31.82 -5.98 -1.42
C LEU A 204 32.77 -7.21 -1.53
N ASN A 205 33.12 -7.65 -2.74
CA ASN A 205 33.88 -8.87 -3.02
C ASN A 205 33.22 -10.15 -2.46
N LEU A 206 31.89 -10.17 -2.33
CA LEU A 206 31.13 -11.33 -1.89
C LEU A 206 30.69 -12.16 -3.11
N GLY A 207 31.08 -13.43 -3.13
CA GLY A 207 30.58 -14.41 -4.09
C GLY A 207 29.09 -14.71 -3.82
N ILE A 208 28.33 -15.06 -4.88
CA ILE A 208 26.89 -15.40 -4.72
C ILE A 208 26.70 -16.55 -3.72
N GLY A 209 27.64 -17.51 -3.66
CA GLY A 209 27.62 -18.62 -2.70
C GLY A 209 27.97 -18.21 -1.26
N GLU A 210 28.68 -17.12 -1.07
CA GLU A 210 29.08 -16.60 0.24
C GLU A 210 28.05 -15.61 0.82
N LEU A 211 27.16 -15.08 -0.04
CA LEU A 211 26.17 -14.09 0.35
C LEU A 211 25.28 -14.54 1.52
N PRO A 212 24.71 -15.77 1.56
CA PRO A 212 23.88 -16.21 2.66
C PRO A 212 24.64 -16.25 3.99
N SER A 213 25.91 -16.71 3.98
CA SER A 213 26.74 -16.77 5.19
C SER A 213 27.17 -15.40 5.67
N ALA A 214 27.51 -14.48 4.78
CA ALA A 214 27.86 -13.11 5.12
C ALA A 214 26.67 -12.37 5.74
N ILE A 215 25.45 -12.53 5.18
CA ILE A 215 24.24 -11.94 5.74
C ILE A 215 23.89 -12.57 7.09
N ALA A 216 23.98 -13.90 7.22
CA ALA A 216 23.68 -14.58 8.48
C ALA A 216 24.63 -14.19 9.62
N ALA A 217 25.85 -13.80 9.31
CA ALA A 217 26.84 -13.31 10.27
C ALA A 217 26.61 -11.85 10.71
N ASP A 218 25.82 -11.08 9.95
CA ASP A 218 25.52 -9.69 10.28
C ASP A 218 24.48 -9.57 11.40
N HIS A 219 24.70 -8.67 12.34
CA HIS A 219 23.81 -8.43 13.49
C HIS A 219 22.41 -7.99 13.08
N THR A 220 22.25 -7.39 11.90
CA THR A 220 20.96 -6.94 11.37
C THR A 220 20.09 -8.09 10.82
N SER A 221 20.64 -9.29 10.62
CA SER A 221 19.92 -10.43 10.05
C SER A 221 18.95 -11.12 11.00
N ARG A 222 18.91 -10.71 12.27
CA ARG A 222 17.99 -11.29 13.27
C ARG A 222 16.53 -11.02 12.90
N ILE A 223 15.74 -12.11 12.77
CA ILE A 223 14.31 -12.05 12.42
C ILE A 223 13.44 -12.04 13.67
N PHE A 224 13.68 -12.97 14.63
CA PHE A 224 12.77 -13.24 15.73
C PHE A 224 13.21 -12.57 17.04
N PHE A 225 12.31 -11.77 17.63
CA PHE A 225 12.51 -11.01 18.85
C PHE A 225 11.49 -11.44 19.91
N PHE A 226 11.92 -12.25 20.88
CA PHE A 226 11.10 -12.75 21.99
C PHE A 226 11.54 -12.23 23.35
N ASP A 227 12.56 -11.33 23.38
CA ASP A 227 13.26 -11.00 24.62
C ASP A 227 12.46 -10.04 25.51
N ASP A 228 11.90 -8.97 24.93
CA ASP A 228 11.18 -7.92 25.68
C ASP A 228 9.78 -7.68 25.10
N PRO A 229 8.72 -8.01 25.85
CA PRO A 229 7.32 -7.75 25.44
C PRO A 229 7.01 -6.25 25.27
N ASN A 230 7.76 -5.33 25.85
CA ASN A 230 7.55 -3.90 25.71
C ASN A 230 8.18 -3.32 24.43
N ASP A 231 9.17 -4.02 23.86
CA ASP A 231 9.79 -3.59 22.61
C ASP A 231 8.78 -3.65 21.44
N GLY A 232 8.79 -2.63 20.58
CA GLY A 232 8.04 -2.60 19.34
C GLY A 232 8.37 -3.73 18.36
N LYS A 233 9.55 -4.35 18.50
CA LYS A 233 10.02 -5.49 17.71
C LYS A 233 9.55 -6.85 18.24
N TYR A 234 8.86 -6.90 19.37
CA TYR A 234 8.44 -8.15 19.99
C TYR A 234 7.58 -8.98 19.03
N PHE A 235 7.91 -10.28 18.88
CA PHE A 235 7.33 -11.16 17.87
C PHE A 235 5.80 -11.14 17.86
N TRP A 236 5.15 -11.37 18.99
CA TRP A 236 3.70 -11.47 19.05
C TRP A 236 2.99 -10.16 18.74
N LYS A 237 3.59 -9.00 19.09
CA LYS A 237 3.06 -7.69 18.70
C LYS A 237 3.02 -7.54 17.18
N GLN A 238 4.16 -7.76 16.51
CA GLN A 238 4.26 -7.59 15.08
C GLN A 238 3.48 -8.65 14.30
N PHE A 239 3.55 -9.91 14.72
CA PHE A 239 2.87 -11.01 14.05
C PHE A 239 1.34 -10.85 14.11
N ILE A 240 0.77 -10.60 15.31
CA ILE A 240 -0.67 -10.41 15.49
C ILE A 240 -1.12 -9.12 14.79
N ALA A 241 -0.38 -8.01 14.96
CA ALA A 241 -0.68 -6.78 14.24
C ALA A 241 -0.68 -6.99 12.72
N GLY A 242 0.28 -7.77 12.19
CA GLY A 242 0.34 -8.15 10.78
C GLY A 242 -0.90 -8.87 10.28
N ILE A 243 -1.43 -9.83 11.06
CA ILE A 243 -2.67 -10.55 10.70
C ILE A 243 -3.82 -9.57 10.50
N PHE A 244 -4.07 -8.70 11.47
CA PHE A 244 -5.18 -7.75 11.41
C PHE A 244 -4.92 -6.63 10.39
N MET A 245 -3.66 -6.22 10.23
CA MET A 245 -3.27 -5.21 9.24
C MET A 245 -3.65 -5.65 7.83
N VAL A 246 -3.30 -6.88 7.42
CA VAL A 246 -3.63 -7.35 6.06
C VAL A 246 -5.12 -7.63 5.89
N ILE A 247 -5.83 -8.08 6.93
CA ILE A 247 -7.29 -8.20 6.87
C ILE A 247 -7.90 -6.83 6.58
N ALA A 248 -7.46 -5.78 7.27
CA ALA A 248 -7.94 -4.43 7.09
C ALA A 248 -7.50 -3.81 5.75
N THR A 249 -6.19 -3.79 5.45
CA THR A 249 -5.64 -3.06 4.31
C THR A 249 -5.64 -3.84 2.99
N THR A 250 -5.99 -5.12 3.02
CA THR A 250 -6.14 -5.96 1.81
C THR A 250 -7.55 -6.51 1.71
N GLY A 251 -8.06 -7.14 2.76
CA GLY A 251 -9.37 -7.79 2.75
C GLY A 251 -10.54 -6.80 2.78
N LEU A 252 -10.36 -5.66 3.43
CA LEU A 252 -11.37 -4.59 3.56
C LEU A 252 -10.97 -3.31 2.81
N ASP A 253 -10.01 -3.40 1.92
CA ASP A 253 -9.59 -2.35 1.00
C ASP A 253 -10.19 -2.60 -0.39
N GLN A 254 -10.98 -1.65 -0.89
CA GLN A 254 -11.64 -1.77 -2.19
C GLN A 254 -10.64 -1.94 -3.35
N ASP A 255 -9.47 -1.31 -3.31
CA ASP A 255 -8.46 -1.38 -4.35
C ASP A 255 -7.92 -2.81 -4.56
N LEU A 256 -7.43 -3.42 -3.50
CA LEU A 256 -6.85 -4.75 -3.58
C LEU A 256 -7.93 -5.83 -3.77
N MET A 257 -9.10 -5.64 -3.12
CA MET A 257 -10.19 -6.57 -3.26
C MET A 257 -10.87 -6.49 -4.63
N GLN A 258 -11.02 -5.31 -5.22
CA GLN A 258 -11.56 -5.11 -6.57
C GLN A 258 -10.75 -5.87 -7.63
N ARG A 259 -9.42 -5.91 -7.51
CA ARG A 259 -8.54 -6.72 -8.37
C ARG A 259 -8.74 -8.20 -8.12
N THR A 260 -8.73 -8.61 -6.86
CA THR A 260 -8.94 -10.00 -6.46
C THR A 260 -10.28 -10.52 -7.00
N LEU A 261 -11.35 -9.74 -6.90
CA LEU A 261 -12.68 -10.09 -7.40
C LEU A 261 -12.81 -10.02 -8.94
N SER A 262 -11.78 -9.59 -9.67
CA SER A 262 -11.74 -9.62 -11.13
C SER A 262 -11.49 -11.02 -11.70
N CYS A 263 -11.07 -12.00 -10.91
CA CYS A 263 -10.93 -13.40 -11.30
C CYS A 263 -12.29 -14.02 -11.64
N LYS A 264 -12.27 -15.13 -12.41
CA LYS A 264 -13.49 -15.79 -12.90
C LYS A 264 -14.41 -16.31 -11.79
N ASN A 265 -13.84 -16.78 -10.70
CA ASN A 265 -14.58 -17.37 -9.59
C ASN A 265 -13.79 -17.24 -8.27
N TYR A 266 -14.46 -17.53 -7.14
CA TYR A 266 -13.88 -17.38 -5.82
C TYR A 266 -12.65 -18.28 -5.59
N ARG A 267 -12.57 -19.47 -6.20
CA ARG A 267 -11.43 -20.38 -6.06
C ARG A 267 -10.17 -19.82 -6.73
N GLU A 268 -10.31 -19.19 -7.89
CA GLU A 268 -9.22 -18.50 -8.56
C GLU A 268 -8.75 -17.28 -7.74
N SER A 269 -9.69 -16.55 -7.15
CA SER A 269 -9.36 -15.43 -6.25
C SER A 269 -8.66 -15.89 -4.97
N GLN A 270 -9.04 -17.04 -4.40
CA GLN A 270 -8.33 -17.64 -3.28
C GLN A 270 -6.90 -18.04 -3.65
N LYS A 271 -6.71 -18.71 -4.81
CA LYS A 271 -5.37 -19.05 -5.33
C LYS A 271 -4.52 -17.79 -5.51
N ASN A 272 -5.08 -16.75 -6.14
CA ASN A 272 -4.41 -15.47 -6.27
C ASN A 272 -3.93 -14.93 -4.92
N MET A 273 -4.82 -14.83 -3.92
CA MET A 273 -4.51 -14.26 -2.60
C MET A 273 -3.41 -15.06 -1.87
N ILE A 274 -3.50 -16.38 -1.87
CA ILE A 274 -2.53 -17.25 -1.18
C ILE A 274 -1.17 -17.21 -1.88
N VAL A 275 -1.14 -17.32 -3.21
CA VAL A 275 0.11 -17.33 -3.97
C VAL A 275 0.79 -15.97 -3.92
N SER A 276 0.05 -14.87 -4.10
CA SER A 276 0.64 -13.52 -4.04
C SER A 276 1.23 -13.22 -2.67
N SER A 277 0.54 -13.56 -1.58
CA SER A 277 1.05 -13.32 -0.23
C SER A 277 2.24 -14.25 0.12
N GLY A 278 2.26 -15.49 -0.37
CA GLY A 278 3.41 -16.37 -0.22
C GLY A 278 4.66 -15.84 -0.94
N ILE A 279 4.51 -15.40 -2.20
CA ILE A 279 5.61 -14.79 -2.96
C ILE A 279 6.08 -13.49 -2.32
N GLN A 280 5.18 -12.71 -1.71
CA GLN A 280 5.52 -11.47 -1.03
C GLN A 280 6.52 -11.68 0.12
N ILE A 281 6.47 -12.82 0.84
CA ILE A 281 7.47 -13.15 1.88
C ILE A 281 8.88 -13.17 1.29
N PHE A 282 9.06 -13.82 0.14
CA PHE A 282 10.36 -13.90 -0.52
C PHE A 282 10.83 -12.53 -1.02
N ILE A 283 9.93 -11.74 -1.61
CA ILE A 283 10.28 -10.42 -2.13
C ILE A 283 10.68 -9.47 -0.99
N ILE A 284 9.95 -9.48 0.13
CA ILE A 284 10.35 -8.70 1.31
C ILE A 284 11.68 -9.19 1.87
N GLY A 285 11.93 -10.51 1.85
CA GLY A 285 13.25 -11.07 2.17
C GLY A 285 14.37 -10.48 1.31
N LEU A 286 14.16 -10.32 0.00
CA LEU A 286 15.12 -9.66 -0.89
C LEU A 286 15.35 -8.19 -0.51
N PHE A 287 14.31 -7.45 -0.10
CA PHE A 287 14.47 -6.07 0.37
C PHE A 287 15.27 -5.98 1.67
N LEU A 288 15.09 -6.93 2.59
CA LEU A 288 15.86 -6.98 3.85
C LEU A 288 17.34 -7.31 3.57
N VAL A 289 17.59 -8.29 2.69
CA VAL A 289 18.94 -8.62 2.20
C VAL A 289 19.60 -7.40 1.55
N LEU A 290 18.87 -6.71 0.68
CA LEU A 290 19.35 -5.46 0.08
C LEU A 290 19.70 -4.43 1.15
N GLY A 291 18.89 -4.30 2.21
CA GLY A 291 19.14 -3.39 3.33
C GLY A 291 20.47 -3.68 4.02
N THR A 292 20.72 -4.94 4.42
CA THR A 292 22.01 -5.33 5.02
C THR A 292 23.18 -4.99 4.10
N LEU A 293 23.10 -5.32 2.81
CA LEU A 293 24.16 -5.01 1.84
C LEU A 293 24.39 -3.51 1.67
N LEU A 294 23.33 -2.70 1.67
CA LEU A 294 23.44 -1.25 1.61
C LEU A 294 24.20 -0.70 2.82
N TYR A 295 23.89 -1.20 4.02
CA TYR A 295 24.61 -0.78 5.24
C TYR A 295 26.05 -1.28 5.29
N MET A 296 26.29 -2.54 4.88
CA MET A 296 27.66 -3.07 4.74
C MET A 296 28.51 -2.23 3.78
N TYR A 297 27.90 -1.79 2.67
CA TYR A 297 28.60 -0.97 1.67
C TYR A 297 28.82 0.47 2.15
N SER A 298 27.82 1.07 2.80
CA SER A 298 27.90 2.46 3.27
C SER A 298 28.89 2.64 4.42
N GLY A 299 29.08 1.62 5.28
CA GLY A 299 29.96 1.70 6.44
C GLY A 299 29.70 2.97 7.27
N ASP A 300 30.74 3.80 7.44
CA ASP A 300 30.66 5.06 8.19
C ASP A 300 30.01 6.22 7.40
N ASN A 301 29.75 6.04 6.09
CA ASN A 301 29.18 7.08 5.19
C ASN A 301 27.65 7.05 5.14
N LEU A 302 27.01 6.78 6.27
CA LEU A 302 25.55 6.79 6.35
C LEU A 302 25.00 8.23 6.33
N PRO A 303 23.89 8.50 5.61
CA PRO A 303 23.22 9.80 5.70
C PRO A 303 22.66 9.97 7.12
N MET A 304 23.16 10.98 7.82
CA MET A 304 22.80 11.27 9.21
C MET A 304 21.97 12.55 9.32
N LYS A 305 20.93 12.53 10.16
CA LYS A 305 20.18 13.71 10.57
C LYS A 305 19.97 13.65 12.08
N ASP A 306 20.35 14.71 12.79
CA ASP A 306 20.23 14.80 14.26
C ASP A 306 20.88 13.60 14.99
N GLY A 307 22.02 13.11 14.48
CA GLY A 307 22.77 11.99 15.03
C GLY A 307 22.16 10.60 14.80
N LYS A 308 21.13 10.50 13.96
CA LYS A 308 20.49 9.22 13.58
C LYS A 308 20.56 8.98 12.08
N PRO A 309 20.75 7.72 11.62
CA PRO A 309 20.72 7.41 10.20
C PRO A 309 19.35 7.69 9.57
N VAL A 310 19.37 8.37 8.40
CA VAL A 310 18.16 8.58 7.59
C VAL A 310 17.99 7.38 6.66
N GLY A 311 17.31 6.33 7.12
CA GLY A 311 17.17 5.08 6.40
C GLY A 311 16.60 5.24 4.99
N ASP A 312 15.61 6.10 4.81
CA ASP A 312 14.95 6.35 3.52
C ASP A 312 15.90 6.99 2.47
N ALA A 313 17.02 7.58 2.88
CA ALA A 313 18.01 8.15 1.98
C ALA A 313 19.13 7.18 1.57
N VAL A 314 19.33 6.08 2.32
CA VAL A 314 20.50 5.18 2.15
C VAL A 314 20.52 4.58 0.75
N PHE A 315 19.42 3.98 0.31
CA PHE A 315 19.36 3.31 -0.99
C PHE A 315 19.61 4.29 -2.16
N GLY A 316 18.97 5.45 -2.13
CA GLY A 316 19.17 6.48 -3.16
C GLY A 316 20.62 6.97 -3.21
N ASN A 317 21.22 7.26 -2.06
CA ASN A 317 22.60 7.73 -1.97
C ASN A 317 23.60 6.70 -2.48
N VAL A 318 23.44 5.42 -2.11
CA VAL A 318 24.30 4.34 -2.59
C VAL A 318 24.13 4.14 -4.10
N ALA A 319 22.90 4.10 -4.60
CA ALA A 319 22.62 3.88 -6.02
C ALA A 319 23.20 4.95 -6.95
N TRP A 320 23.44 6.17 -6.44
CA TRP A 320 24.01 7.29 -7.19
C TRP A 320 25.39 7.74 -6.68
N SER A 321 26.06 6.93 -5.86
CA SER A 321 27.43 7.21 -5.42
C SER A 321 28.41 7.08 -6.57
N ASP A 322 29.55 7.83 -6.51
CA ASP A 322 30.59 7.84 -7.53
C ASP A 322 31.26 6.46 -7.77
N GLY A 323 31.11 5.54 -6.84
CA GLY A 323 31.62 4.16 -6.94
C GLY A 323 30.74 3.21 -7.76
N PHE A 324 29.52 3.63 -8.18
CA PHE A 324 28.57 2.77 -8.87
C PHE A 324 28.40 3.16 -10.35
N PRO A 325 28.21 2.15 -11.24
CA PRO A 325 27.86 2.45 -12.63
C PRO A 325 26.45 3.04 -12.71
N ILE A 326 26.26 3.93 -13.66
CA ILE A 326 24.96 4.58 -13.97
C ILE A 326 23.83 3.55 -14.10
N PHE A 327 24.15 2.31 -14.53
CA PHE A 327 23.18 1.22 -14.64
C PHE A 327 22.45 0.93 -13.31
N ILE A 328 23.13 0.98 -12.16
CA ILE A 328 22.51 0.72 -10.84
C ILE A 328 21.56 1.86 -10.46
N GLY A 329 21.96 3.12 -10.71
CA GLY A 329 21.07 4.25 -10.53
C GLY A 329 19.81 4.16 -11.41
N VAL A 330 19.97 3.72 -12.67
CA VAL A 330 18.83 3.47 -13.58
C VAL A 330 17.94 2.35 -13.06
N MET A 331 18.50 1.23 -12.56
CA MET A 331 17.73 0.14 -11.96
C MET A 331 16.99 0.60 -10.71
N PHE A 332 17.62 1.39 -9.85
CA PHE A 332 16.97 2.01 -8.70
C PHE A 332 15.74 2.84 -9.13
N ILE A 333 15.88 3.71 -10.12
CA ILE A 333 14.77 4.54 -10.61
C ILE A 333 13.64 3.69 -11.22
N ILE A 334 13.98 2.68 -12.03
CA ILE A 334 12.97 1.77 -12.61
C ILE A 334 12.19 1.07 -11.49
N GLY A 335 12.88 0.52 -10.49
CA GLY A 335 12.25 -0.16 -9.37
C GLY A 335 11.36 0.76 -8.55
N LEU A 336 11.85 1.95 -8.23
CA LEU A 336 11.13 2.97 -7.49
C LEU A 336 9.85 3.40 -8.20
N ILE A 337 9.96 3.75 -9.48
CA ILE A 337 8.83 4.17 -10.30
C ILE A 337 7.84 3.02 -10.45
N ALA A 338 8.31 1.80 -10.72
CA ALA A 338 7.46 0.63 -10.85
C ALA A 338 6.61 0.40 -9.59
N ALA A 339 7.24 0.45 -8.41
CA ALA A 339 6.56 0.32 -7.13
C ALA A 339 5.54 1.44 -6.87
N ALA A 340 5.97 2.69 -7.04
CA ALA A 340 5.16 3.86 -6.76
C ALA A 340 3.93 3.97 -7.64
N TYR A 341 4.14 3.87 -8.95
CA TYR A 341 3.07 4.05 -9.92
C TYR A 341 2.10 2.87 -9.98
N SER A 342 2.51 1.69 -9.48
CA SER A 342 1.56 0.59 -9.27
C SER A 342 0.58 0.92 -8.16
N ALA A 343 1.08 1.33 -7.00
CA ALA A 343 0.26 1.67 -5.84
C ALA A 343 -0.63 2.90 -6.08
N ALA A 344 -0.09 3.97 -6.70
CA ALA A 344 -0.83 5.21 -6.91
C ALA A 344 -1.91 5.06 -8.00
N GLY A 345 -1.60 4.40 -9.13
CA GLY A 345 -2.56 4.19 -10.22
C GLY A 345 -3.75 3.33 -9.80
N SER A 346 -3.48 2.32 -8.97
CA SER A 346 -4.53 1.48 -8.43
C SER A 346 -5.39 2.20 -7.40
N ALA A 347 -4.78 2.96 -6.49
CA ALA A 347 -5.50 3.77 -5.53
C ALA A 347 -6.43 4.79 -6.22
N LEU A 348 -5.94 5.47 -7.26
CA LEU A 348 -6.73 6.42 -8.04
C LEU A 348 -7.95 5.77 -8.69
N THR A 349 -7.78 4.57 -9.24
CA THR A 349 -8.89 3.79 -9.83
C THR A 349 -9.89 3.35 -8.77
N ALA A 350 -9.43 2.87 -7.62
CA ALA A 350 -10.30 2.44 -6.52
C ALA A 350 -11.06 3.61 -5.88
N LEU A 351 -10.39 4.75 -5.68
CA LEU A 351 -11.04 5.99 -5.21
C LEU A 351 -12.12 6.45 -6.19
N THR A 352 -11.82 6.39 -7.50
CA THR A 352 -12.80 6.70 -8.54
C THR A 352 -13.99 5.77 -8.49
N THR A 353 -13.75 4.46 -8.33
CA THR A 353 -14.81 3.44 -8.24
C THR A 353 -15.68 3.67 -7.02
N SER A 354 -15.06 3.75 -5.83
CA SER A 354 -15.79 3.90 -4.58
C SER A 354 -16.56 5.22 -4.53
N PHE A 355 -15.98 6.31 -4.98
CA PHE A 355 -16.70 7.59 -5.02
C PHE A 355 -17.88 7.56 -6.00
N THR A 356 -17.70 6.97 -7.18
CA THR A 356 -18.77 6.89 -8.21
C THR A 356 -19.90 5.94 -7.78
N VAL A 357 -19.54 4.76 -7.26
CA VAL A 357 -20.50 3.69 -6.94
C VAL A 357 -21.05 3.84 -5.52
N ASP A 358 -20.19 4.02 -4.51
CA ASP A 358 -20.62 3.99 -3.09
C ASP A 358 -21.13 5.34 -2.61
N ILE A 359 -20.47 6.45 -3.00
CA ILE A 359 -20.81 7.78 -2.50
C ILE A 359 -21.89 8.43 -3.38
N LEU A 360 -21.66 8.53 -4.70
CA LEU A 360 -22.59 9.13 -5.64
C LEU A 360 -23.74 8.20 -6.06
N GLN A 361 -23.56 6.87 -5.90
CA GLN A 361 -24.51 5.83 -6.34
C GLN A 361 -24.94 5.99 -7.82
N ALA A 362 -23.99 6.41 -8.66
CA ALA A 362 -24.26 6.74 -10.06
C ALA A 362 -24.65 5.51 -10.89
N ASP A 363 -24.27 4.32 -10.47
CA ASP A 363 -24.62 3.02 -11.08
C ASP A 363 -26.10 2.66 -10.92
N LYS A 364 -26.79 3.18 -9.90
CA LYS A 364 -28.22 2.92 -9.65
C LYS A 364 -29.16 3.62 -10.65
N HIS A 365 -28.66 4.55 -11.48
CA HIS A 365 -29.48 5.37 -12.38
C HIS A 365 -29.69 4.76 -13.78
N GLY A 366 -29.10 3.61 -14.10
CA GLY A 366 -29.37 2.81 -15.31
C GLY A 366 -28.88 3.40 -16.64
N ASP A 367 -28.21 4.55 -16.67
CA ASP A 367 -27.66 5.21 -17.86
C ASP A 367 -26.13 5.05 -17.93
N ASP A 368 -25.67 4.17 -18.81
CA ASP A 368 -24.25 3.88 -19.02
C ASP A 368 -23.45 5.08 -19.52
N ALA A 369 -24.02 5.96 -20.33
CA ALA A 369 -23.34 7.16 -20.84
C ALA A 369 -23.13 8.17 -19.71
N ARG A 370 -24.15 8.39 -18.88
CA ARG A 370 -24.09 9.23 -17.70
C ARG A 370 -23.08 8.69 -16.69
N LEU A 371 -23.11 7.37 -16.42
CA LEU A 371 -22.16 6.70 -15.53
C LEU A 371 -20.72 6.90 -16.01
N THR A 372 -20.48 6.71 -17.32
CA THR A 372 -19.15 6.92 -17.92
C THR A 372 -18.66 8.36 -17.76
N ARG A 373 -19.53 9.35 -17.99
CA ARG A 373 -19.20 10.78 -17.84
C ARG A 373 -18.88 11.11 -16.37
N THR A 374 -19.73 10.65 -15.44
CA THR A 374 -19.53 10.86 -14.00
C THR A 374 -18.22 10.24 -13.54
N ARG A 375 -17.93 8.99 -13.90
CA ARG A 375 -16.67 8.30 -13.61
C ARG A 375 -15.47 9.08 -14.08
N LYS A 376 -15.49 9.60 -15.32
CA LYS A 376 -14.40 10.40 -15.89
C LYS A 376 -14.16 11.69 -15.12
N MET A 377 -15.21 12.41 -14.76
CA MET A 377 -15.11 13.63 -13.95
C MET A 377 -14.57 13.34 -12.54
N VAL A 378 -15.06 12.27 -11.91
CA VAL A 378 -14.56 11.82 -10.61
C VAL A 378 -13.09 11.46 -10.69
N HIS A 379 -12.65 10.77 -11.75
CA HIS A 379 -11.24 10.39 -11.91
C HIS A 379 -10.30 11.60 -11.99
N VAL A 380 -10.69 12.65 -12.71
CA VAL A 380 -9.96 13.93 -12.73
C VAL A 380 -9.97 14.56 -11.33
N GLY A 381 -11.15 14.65 -10.70
CA GLY A 381 -11.27 15.22 -9.36
C GLY A 381 -10.38 14.50 -8.32
N MET A 382 -10.31 13.17 -8.35
CA MET A 382 -9.44 12.39 -7.47
C MET A 382 -7.96 12.67 -7.73
N SER A 383 -7.56 12.85 -8.99
CA SER A 383 -6.18 13.22 -9.34
C SER A 383 -5.81 14.59 -8.76
N VAL A 384 -6.68 15.57 -8.89
CA VAL A 384 -6.48 16.92 -8.33
C VAL A 384 -6.41 16.88 -6.79
N CYS A 385 -7.30 16.12 -6.15
CA CYS A 385 -7.25 15.93 -4.70
C CYS A 385 -5.94 15.28 -4.25
N MET A 386 -5.45 14.26 -4.98
CA MET A 386 -4.18 13.60 -4.68
C MET A 386 -3.00 14.57 -4.78
N VAL A 387 -2.94 15.40 -5.82
CA VAL A 387 -1.93 16.45 -5.97
C VAL A 387 -1.96 17.40 -4.77
N ALA A 388 -3.15 17.90 -4.40
CA ALA A 388 -3.29 18.82 -3.28
C ALA A 388 -2.81 18.20 -1.96
N VAL A 389 -3.19 16.94 -1.68
CA VAL A 389 -2.78 16.23 -0.46
C VAL A 389 -1.27 16.00 -0.42
N ILE A 390 -0.64 15.63 -1.54
CA ILE A 390 0.82 15.44 -1.61
C ILE A 390 1.56 16.75 -1.33
N ILE A 391 1.10 17.87 -1.92
CA ILE A 391 1.69 19.19 -1.70
C ILE A 391 1.56 19.61 -0.23
N VAL A 392 0.38 19.40 0.37
CA VAL A 392 0.17 19.67 1.81
C VAL A 392 1.11 18.83 2.67
N PHE A 393 1.28 17.54 2.35
CA PHE A 393 2.22 16.65 3.05
C PHE A 393 3.66 17.14 2.98
N TYR A 394 4.09 17.65 1.83
CA TYR A 394 5.43 18.21 1.63
C TYR A 394 5.75 19.34 2.62
N TYR A 395 4.76 20.21 2.88
CA TYR A 395 4.95 21.34 3.79
C TYR A 395 4.74 21.01 5.28
N LEU A 396 4.06 19.90 5.60
CA LEU A 396 3.65 19.62 6.98
C LEU A 396 4.40 18.45 7.63
N ASN A 397 4.94 17.49 6.87
CA ASN A 397 5.39 16.21 7.42
C ASN A 397 6.88 15.96 7.23
N ASN A 398 7.57 15.62 8.34
CA ASN A 398 8.99 15.24 8.39
C ASN A 398 9.23 13.81 8.94
N ASP A 399 8.17 13.05 9.24
CA ASP A 399 8.30 11.72 9.83
C ASP A 399 8.64 10.65 8.80
N SER A 400 9.16 9.52 9.28
CA SER A 400 9.37 8.35 8.43
C SER A 400 8.07 7.96 7.71
N ALA A 401 8.13 7.82 6.40
CA ALA A 401 6.98 7.54 5.56
C ALA A 401 6.28 6.22 5.91
N ILE A 402 7.01 5.18 6.34
CA ILE A 402 6.43 3.91 6.80
C ILE A 402 5.54 4.14 8.03
N ASN A 403 6.07 4.81 9.05
CA ASN A 403 5.34 5.06 10.28
C ASN A 403 4.10 5.92 10.05
N ALA A 404 4.22 6.95 9.20
CA ALA A 404 3.09 7.77 8.80
C ALA A 404 1.97 6.95 8.12
N VAL A 405 2.31 6.04 7.20
CA VAL A 405 1.32 5.19 6.50
C VAL A 405 0.63 4.21 7.46
N TYR A 406 1.38 3.55 8.34
CA TYR A 406 0.79 2.58 9.26
C TYR A 406 -0.02 3.24 10.36
N SER A 407 0.44 4.36 10.91
CA SER A 407 -0.32 5.14 11.89
C SER A 407 -1.65 5.61 11.30
N LEU A 408 -1.63 6.16 10.09
CA LEU A 408 -2.84 6.61 9.40
C LEU A 408 -3.81 5.44 9.14
N ALA A 409 -3.29 4.29 8.71
CA ALA A 409 -4.09 3.09 8.49
C ALA A 409 -4.75 2.61 9.78
N ALA A 410 -4.04 2.62 10.92
CA ALA A 410 -4.59 2.20 12.21
C ALA A 410 -5.79 3.06 12.64
N TYR A 411 -5.74 4.38 12.40
CA TYR A 411 -6.86 5.27 12.73
C TYR A 411 -8.06 5.12 11.79
N THR A 412 -7.83 4.89 10.52
CA THR A 412 -8.89 4.93 9.50
C THR A 412 -9.47 3.56 9.17
N TYR A 413 -8.65 2.50 9.12
CA TYR A 413 -9.15 1.13 8.89
C TYR A 413 -9.68 0.46 10.16
N GLY A 414 -9.34 0.93 11.36
CA GLY A 414 -9.87 0.37 12.60
C GLY A 414 -11.39 0.32 12.66
N PRO A 415 -12.12 1.42 12.41
CA PRO A 415 -13.57 1.43 12.37
C PRO A 415 -14.17 0.50 11.29
N ILE A 416 -13.55 0.42 10.10
CA ILE A 416 -13.99 -0.49 9.04
C ILE A 416 -13.86 -1.94 9.53
N LEU A 417 -12.69 -2.31 10.05
CA LEU A 417 -12.42 -3.64 10.61
C LEU A 417 -13.40 -3.97 11.74
N GLY A 418 -13.65 -3.03 12.65
CA GLY A 418 -14.61 -3.20 13.75
C GLY A 418 -16.03 -3.47 13.26
N MET A 419 -16.52 -2.73 12.24
CA MET A 419 -17.83 -2.97 11.64
C MET A 419 -17.91 -4.37 11.00
N PHE A 420 -16.86 -4.80 10.28
CA PHE A 420 -16.85 -6.12 9.65
C PHE A 420 -16.77 -7.24 10.70
N ILE A 421 -15.92 -7.13 11.72
CA ILE A 421 -15.84 -8.11 12.83
C ILE A 421 -17.20 -8.22 13.50
N PHE A 422 -17.82 -7.11 13.90
CA PHE A 422 -19.15 -7.12 14.51
C PHE A 422 -20.20 -7.72 13.59
N GLY A 423 -20.19 -7.36 12.32
CA GLY A 423 -21.14 -7.86 11.33
C GLY A 423 -21.07 -9.37 11.10
N LEU A 424 -19.86 -9.94 11.15
CA LEU A 424 -19.63 -11.37 11.00
C LEU A 424 -19.92 -12.16 12.29
N ALA A 425 -19.55 -11.61 13.45
CA ALA A 425 -19.66 -12.29 14.73
C ALA A 425 -21.07 -12.19 15.37
N CYS A 426 -21.75 -11.07 15.20
CA CYS A 426 -23.02 -10.77 15.84
C CYS A 426 -24.15 -10.62 14.81
N ARG A 427 -25.26 -11.37 14.96
CA ARG A 427 -26.42 -11.30 14.06
C ARG A 427 -27.46 -10.25 14.47
N ARG A 428 -27.32 -9.61 15.62
CA ARG A 428 -28.28 -8.62 16.15
C ARG A 428 -28.29 -7.36 15.31
N LYS A 429 -29.46 -6.69 15.23
CA LYS A 429 -29.61 -5.42 14.53
C LYS A 429 -29.07 -4.26 15.41
N VAL A 430 -28.45 -3.26 14.78
CA VAL A 430 -27.98 -2.05 15.46
C VAL A 430 -28.77 -0.82 15.01
N ARG A 431 -28.64 0.28 15.74
CA ARG A 431 -29.19 1.59 15.36
C ARG A 431 -28.28 2.24 14.31
N ASP A 432 -28.47 1.90 13.03
CA ASP A 432 -27.60 2.26 11.91
C ASP A 432 -27.27 3.78 11.85
N ARG A 433 -28.22 4.66 12.22
CA ARG A 433 -28.03 6.12 12.23
C ARG A 433 -26.91 6.58 13.19
N LEU A 434 -26.58 5.82 14.22
CA LEU A 434 -25.55 6.17 15.22
C LEU A 434 -24.20 5.51 14.93
N VAL A 435 -24.12 4.58 13.99
CA VAL A 435 -22.86 3.92 13.60
C VAL A 435 -21.78 4.92 13.14
N PRO A 436 -22.10 5.97 12.34
CA PRO A 436 -21.12 6.99 11.96
C PRO A 436 -20.47 7.65 13.17
N VAL A 437 -21.23 7.93 14.23
CA VAL A 437 -20.73 8.56 15.46
C VAL A 437 -19.71 7.65 16.15
N VAL A 438 -20.04 6.36 16.30
CA VAL A 438 -19.11 5.37 16.89
C VAL A 438 -17.81 5.31 16.08
N CYS A 439 -17.90 5.27 14.75
CA CYS A 439 -16.75 5.19 13.86
C CYS A 439 -15.84 6.44 13.92
N VAL A 440 -16.39 7.62 14.19
CA VAL A 440 -15.61 8.86 14.38
C VAL A 440 -15.01 8.93 15.79
N VAL A 441 -15.78 8.55 16.82
CA VAL A 441 -15.32 8.62 18.21
C VAL A 441 -14.22 7.59 18.50
N SER A 442 -14.27 6.40 17.87
CA SER A 442 -13.29 5.34 18.10
C SER A 442 -11.84 5.76 17.78
N PRO A 443 -11.50 6.34 16.61
CA PRO A 443 -10.17 6.87 16.35
C PRO A 443 -9.74 7.98 17.31
N LEU A 444 -10.66 8.84 17.76
CA LEU A 444 -10.35 9.90 18.73
C LEU A 444 -9.96 9.33 20.10
N ILE A 445 -10.68 8.32 20.57
CA ILE A 445 -10.30 7.59 21.79
C ILE A 445 -8.92 6.96 21.62
N CYS A 446 -8.67 6.31 20.48
CA CYS A 446 -7.38 5.68 20.19
C CYS A 446 -6.23 6.68 20.10
N PHE A 447 -6.48 7.87 19.58
CA PHE A 447 -5.50 8.96 19.57
C PHE A 447 -5.10 9.37 20.99
N VAL A 448 -6.09 9.57 21.88
CA VAL A 448 -5.83 9.90 23.31
C VAL A 448 -5.07 8.77 24.00
N LEU A 449 -5.46 7.51 23.76
CA LEU A 449 -4.78 6.34 24.31
C LEU A 449 -3.33 6.24 23.84
N GLN A 450 -3.05 6.47 22.56
CA GLN A 450 -1.71 6.41 22.01
C GLN A 450 -0.80 7.51 22.57
N GLN A 451 -1.29 8.75 22.66
CA GLN A 451 -0.53 9.87 23.17
C GLN A 451 -0.15 9.72 24.67
N ASN A 452 -0.97 9.03 25.45
CA ASN A 452 -0.74 8.85 26.87
C ASN A 452 -0.27 7.43 27.24
N SER A 453 0.01 6.58 26.26
CA SER A 453 0.29 5.14 26.49
C SER A 453 1.48 4.93 27.42
N GLU A 454 2.58 5.65 27.24
CA GLU A 454 3.77 5.56 28.09
C GLU A 454 3.50 5.86 29.55
N GLN A 455 2.67 6.90 29.81
CA GLN A 455 2.34 7.33 31.16
C GLN A 455 1.33 6.38 31.82
N TRP A 456 0.31 5.94 31.08
CA TRP A 456 -0.78 5.15 31.64
C TRP A 456 -0.46 3.67 31.79
N PHE A 457 0.45 3.14 30.94
CA PHE A 457 0.77 1.72 30.89
C PHE A 457 2.23 1.41 31.28
N GLY A 458 2.85 2.25 32.13
CA GLY A 458 4.15 1.95 32.70
C GLY A 458 5.29 1.84 31.67
N GLY A 459 5.32 2.76 30.69
CA GLY A 459 6.35 2.80 29.63
C GLY A 459 5.99 2.04 28.35
N TYR A 460 4.80 1.43 28.31
CA TYR A 460 4.33 0.71 27.10
C TYR A 460 3.94 1.68 25.99
N GLN A 461 4.57 1.56 24.82
CA GLN A 461 4.25 2.34 23.63
C GLN A 461 3.31 1.54 22.71
N ILE A 462 2.10 2.08 22.49
CA ILE A 462 1.16 1.53 21.50
C ILE A 462 1.69 1.83 20.09
N SER A 463 1.89 0.78 19.31
CA SER A 463 2.43 0.83 17.94
C SER A 463 1.39 0.28 16.93
N PHE A 464 1.75 -0.73 16.17
CA PHE A 464 0.92 -1.32 15.11
C PHE A 464 -0.36 -1.99 15.62
N GLU A 465 -0.41 -2.41 16.88
CA GLU A 465 -1.60 -2.95 17.55
C GLU A 465 -2.72 -1.92 17.73
N LEU A 466 -2.45 -0.64 17.53
CA LEU A 466 -3.45 0.43 17.55
C LEU A 466 -4.65 0.13 16.65
N LEU A 467 -4.42 -0.52 15.50
CA LEU A 467 -5.48 -0.95 14.59
C LEU A 467 -6.47 -1.90 15.28
N ILE A 468 -5.96 -2.86 16.07
CA ILE A 468 -6.77 -3.85 16.78
C ILE A 468 -7.55 -3.15 17.90
N ILE A 469 -6.88 -2.27 18.65
CA ILE A 469 -7.52 -1.50 19.73
C ILE A 469 -8.67 -0.67 19.16
N ASN A 470 -8.45 0.03 18.06
CA ASN A 470 -9.46 0.84 17.40
C ASN A 470 -10.65 0.00 16.89
N ALA A 471 -10.37 -1.17 16.30
CA ALA A 471 -11.43 -2.09 15.91
C ALA A 471 -12.25 -2.59 17.13
N LEU A 472 -11.59 -2.91 18.25
CA LEU A 472 -12.26 -3.33 19.48
C LEU A 472 -13.11 -2.22 20.08
N VAL A 473 -12.61 -0.98 20.15
CA VAL A 473 -13.39 0.19 20.59
C VAL A 473 -14.63 0.38 19.72
N THR A 474 -14.48 0.22 18.40
CA THR A 474 -15.61 0.27 17.46
C THR A 474 -16.61 -0.85 17.73
N VAL A 475 -16.16 -2.09 17.93
CA VAL A 475 -17.04 -3.22 18.27
C VAL A 475 -17.80 -2.96 19.57
N LEU A 476 -17.13 -2.48 20.62
CA LEU A 476 -17.77 -2.13 21.89
C LEU A 476 -18.83 -1.04 21.71
N GLY A 477 -18.52 0.01 20.94
CA GLY A 477 -19.50 1.06 20.60
C GLY A 477 -20.71 0.50 19.83
N LEU A 478 -20.51 -0.43 18.89
CA LEU A 478 -21.59 -1.09 18.17
C LEU A 478 -22.44 -2.00 19.08
N CYS A 479 -21.83 -2.66 20.07
CA CYS A 479 -22.57 -3.41 21.08
C CYS A 479 -23.54 -2.54 21.87
N MET A 480 -23.18 -1.27 22.18
CA MET A 480 -24.08 -0.32 22.85
C MET A 480 -25.25 0.11 21.95
N LEU A 481 -25.11 0.00 20.65
CA LEU A 481 -26.13 0.38 19.67
C LEU A 481 -27.09 -0.77 19.30
N ILE A 482 -26.94 -1.94 19.89
CA ILE A 482 -27.84 -3.08 19.64
C ILE A 482 -29.26 -2.66 20.00
N LYS A 483 -30.22 -2.90 19.07
CA LYS A 483 -31.63 -2.72 19.34
C LYS A 483 -32.05 -3.76 20.36
N LYS A 484 -32.68 -3.30 21.45
CA LYS A 484 -33.47 -4.18 22.32
C LYS A 484 -34.70 -4.56 21.52
N ASP A 485 -34.92 -5.84 21.37
CA ASP A 485 -36.14 -6.41 20.76
C ASP A 485 -37.35 -6.01 21.57
#